data_ceb54b9450f7cb685c8dde900a0c6e30
#
_entry.id   ceb54b9450f7cb685c8dde900a0c6e30
#
_cell.length_a   1.000
_cell.length_b   1.000
_cell.length_c   1.000
_cell.angle_alpha   90.00
_cell.angle_beta   90.00
_cell.angle_gamma   90.00
#
_symmetry.space_group_name_H-M   'P 1'
#
loop_
_entity.id
_entity.type
_entity.pdbx_description
1 polymer ?
#
loop_
_entity_poly.entity_id
_entity_poly.type
_entity_poly.pdbx_seq_one_letter_code
_entity_poly.pdbx_strand_id
1 'polypeptide(L)'
;MKKFTNQVAVVTGASRGIGQSILLAFAREGAHAVSVDIGDHQDTADQVAALGGKFTGITADFGTMTQAGAADIIAQIVSAAGRVDVLVNNAGIIKRAPAADFPEADWNAVIQINLTAPFFLCQAFAKWWLGGGREQSPAETRLKIVNIASMLSFQGGILVPSYTASKSGIAGITKALACEWAKERINVNAVAPGYIATENTRPIREDEQRNAAILARIPEGRWGTPDDIAGSCVFLASKDADYLNGTIMNVDGGWLSR
;
A
#
# COMPACT_ATOMS: atom_id res chain seq x y z
N MET A 1 17.27 -10.90 -14.89
CA MET A 1 17.91 -9.79 -14.16
C MET A 1 16.88 -9.28 -13.16
N LYS A 2 17.24 -9.08 -11.88
CA LYS A 2 16.31 -8.57 -10.85
C LYS A 2 15.93 -7.12 -11.17
N LYS A 3 14.63 -6.79 -11.05
CA LYS A 3 14.07 -5.50 -11.50
C LYS A 3 14.42 -4.31 -10.61
N PHE A 4 14.69 -4.55 -9.31
CA PHE A 4 14.90 -3.49 -8.30
C PHE A 4 16.28 -3.52 -7.66
N THR A 5 17.29 -4.05 -8.35
CA THR A 5 18.67 -4.06 -7.86
C THR A 5 19.15 -2.62 -7.58
N ASN A 6 19.69 -2.39 -6.37
CA ASN A 6 20.11 -1.07 -5.87
C ASN A 6 18.98 -0.05 -5.69
N GLN A 7 17.75 -0.49 -5.61
CA GLN A 7 16.59 0.33 -5.28
C GLN A 7 16.06 0.02 -3.87
N VAL A 8 15.40 0.99 -3.26
CA VAL A 8 14.80 0.89 -1.93
C VAL A 8 13.30 0.91 -2.06
N ALA A 9 12.65 -0.18 -1.62
CA ALA A 9 11.20 -0.32 -1.60
C ALA A 9 10.68 -0.25 -0.17
N VAL A 10 9.84 0.75 0.09
CA VAL A 10 9.21 1.00 1.39
C VAL A 10 7.76 0.53 1.33
N VAL A 11 7.36 -0.31 2.28
CA VAL A 11 5.98 -0.79 2.40
C VAL A 11 5.47 -0.53 3.81
N THR A 12 4.34 0.18 3.91
CA THR A 12 3.70 0.40 5.21
C THR A 12 2.77 -0.76 5.57
N GLY A 13 2.70 -1.11 6.86
CA GLY A 13 1.91 -2.26 7.31
C GLY A 13 2.48 -3.59 6.80
N ALA A 14 3.82 -3.73 6.80
CA ALA A 14 4.51 -4.86 6.18
C ALA A 14 4.97 -5.94 7.17
N SER A 15 4.54 -5.90 8.43
CA SER A 15 4.82 -6.95 9.42
C SER A 15 4.05 -8.24 9.14
N ARG A 16 2.97 -8.20 8.34
CA ARG A 16 2.13 -9.36 8.01
C ARG A 16 1.23 -9.14 6.78
N GLY A 17 0.58 -10.21 6.33
CA GLY A 17 -0.50 -10.18 5.34
C GLY A 17 -0.09 -9.59 3.99
N ILE A 18 -0.93 -8.73 3.40
CA ILE A 18 -0.70 -8.15 2.08
C ILE A 18 0.61 -7.35 2.04
N GLY A 19 0.86 -6.50 3.05
CA GLY A 19 2.07 -5.68 3.10
C GLY A 19 3.35 -6.51 3.16
N GLN A 20 3.37 -7.57 3.95
CA GLN A 20 4.51 -8.50 4.02
C GLN A 20 4.74 -9.19 2.67
N SER A 21 3.70 -9.73 2.04
CA SER A 21 3.82 -10.37 0.72
C SER A 21 4.34 -9.40 -0.34
N ILE A 22 3.86 -8.14 -0.35
CA ILE A 22 4.37 -7.09 -1.23
C ILE A 22 5.87 -6.84 -0.98
N LEU A 23 6.28 -6.67 0.27
CA LEU A 23 7.66 -6.38 0.62
C LEU A 23 8.60 -7.54 0.24
N LEU A 24 8.17 -8.79 0.48
CA LEU A 24 8.90 -9.99 0.08
C LEU A 24 9.02 -10.10 -1.45
N ALA A 25 8.00 -9.71 -2.21
CA ALA A 25 8.07 -9.68 -3.66
C ALA A 25 9.10 -8.68 -4.17
N PHE A 26 9.20 -7.49 -3.58
CA PHE A 26 10.27 -6.54 -3.88
C PHE A 26 11.67 -7.08 -3.50
N ALA A 27 11.79 -7.75 -2.35
CA ALA A 27 13.06 -8.37 -1.93
C ALA A 27 13.52 -9.47 -2.91
N ARG A 28 12.60 -10.32 -3.39
CA ARG A 28 12.90 -11.33 -4.44
C ARG A 28 13.45 -10.68 -5.71
N GLU A 29 12.94 -9.50 -6.05
CA GLU A 29 13.38 -8.70 -7.20
C GLU A 29 14.62 -7.83 -6.91
N GLY A 30 15.25 -7.97 -5.74
CA GLY A 30 16.53 -7.38 -5.40
C GLY A 30 16.48 -5.99 -4.76
N ALA A 31 15.31 -5.51 -4.36
CA ALA A 31 15.20 -4.28 -3.60
C ALA A 31 15.78 -4.42 -2.19
N HIS A 32 16.31 -3.32 -1.63
CA HIS A 32 16.43 -3.18 -0.19
C HIS A 32 15.01 -2.97 0.38
N ALA A 33 14.54 -3.93 1.16
CA ALA A 33 13.19 -3.98 1.70
C ALA A 33 13.11 -3.13 2.98
N VAL A 34 12.23 -2.13 3.01
CA VAL A 34 11.99 -1.30 4.19
C VAL A 34 10.55 -1.49 4.65
N SER A 35 10.38 -2.01 5.86
CA SER A 35 9.08 -2.13 6.54
C SER A 35 8.84 -0.94 7.45
N VAL A 36 7.70 -0.27 7.31
CA VAL A 36 7.23 0.76 8.26
C VAL A 36 5.94 0.26 8.88
N ASP A 37 5.95 -0.11 10.15
CA ASP A 37 4.82 -0.73 10.83
C ASP A 37 4.83 -0.39 12.33
N ILE A 38 3.69 -0.53 13.00
CA ILE A 38 3.61 -0.47 14.46
C ILE A 38 3.95 -1.82 15.11
N GLY A 39 3.85 -2.91 14.35
CA GLY A 39 4.07 -4.28 14.80
C GLY A 39 5.54 -4.70 14.80
N ASP A 40 5.78 -5.93 15.21
CA ASP A 40 7.09 -6.55 15.17
C ASP A 40 7.50 -6.86 13.72
N HIS A 41 8.73 -6.56 13.37
CA HIS A 41 9.29 -6.76 12.04
C HIS A 41 10.05 -8.09 11.89
N GLN A 42 10.25 -8.87 12.96
CA GLN A 42 11.19 -9.98 12.99
C GLN A 42 10.88 -11.06 11.95
N ASP A 43 9.62 -11.50 11.86
CA ASP A 43 9.22 -12.52 10.89
C ASP A 43 9.48 -12.07 9.44
N THR A 44 9.20 -10.82 9.13
CA THR A 44 9.46 -10.25 7.79
C THR A 44 10.97 -10.11 7.53
N ALA A 45 11.75 -9.72 8.54
CA ALA A 45 13.20 -9.62 8.45
C ALA A 45 13.83 -10.98 8.17
N ASP A 46 13.41 -12.02 8.87
CA ASP A 46 13.91 -13.40 8.70
C ASP A 46 13.60 -13.93 7.30
N GLN A 47 12.39 -13.68 6.79
CA GLN A 47 12.00 -14.06 5.44
C GLN A 47 12.80 -13.30 4.36
N VAL A 48 13.05 -12.00 4.53
CA VAL A 48 13.92 -11.23 3.61
C VAL A 48 15.36 -11.73 3.66
N ALA A 49 15.89 -12.05 4.85
CA ALA A 49 17.22 -12.62 5.01
C ALA A 49 17.35 -14.00 4.31
N ALA A 50 16.33 -14.84 4.42
CA ALA A 50 16.28 -16.13 3.71
C ALA A 50 16.31 -15.98 2.19
N LEU A 51 15.87 -14.85 1.64
CA LEU A 51 15.99 -14.49 0.21
C LEU A 51 17.36 -13.89 -0.14
N GLY A 52 18.26 -13.72 0.83
CA GLY A 52 19.54 -13.01 0.65
C GLY A 52 19.37 -11.51 0.44
N GLY A 53 18.23 -10.94 0.86
CA GLY A 53 17.90 -9.53 0.72
C GLY A 53 18.41 -8.66 1.87
N LYS A 54 18.39 -7.34 1.67
CA LYS A 54 18.64 -6.34 2.72
C LYS A 54 17.30 -5.91 3.31
N PHE A 55 17.25 -5.74 4.63
CA PHE A 55 16.05 -5.34 5.36
C PHE A 55 16.32 -4.17 6.31
N THR A 56 15.34 -3.29 6.46
CA THR A 56 15.27 -2.26 7.51
C THR A 56 13.86 -2.19 8.05
N GLY A 57 13.69 -2.29 9.37
CA GLY A 57 12.42 -2.07 10.07
C GLY A 57 12.39 -0.68 10.70
N ILE A 58 11.29 0.04 10.53
CA ILE A 58 11.02 1.34 11.18
C ILE A 58 9.68 1.25 11.87
N THR A 59 9.67 1.45 13.19
CA THR A 59 8.43 1.45 13.96
C THR A 59 7.74 2.80 13.87
N ALA A 60 6.47 2.82 13.43
CA ALA A 60 5.66 4.03 13.36
C ALA A 60 4.18 3.74 13.56
N ASP A 61 3.50 4.62 14.31
CA ASP A 61 2.05 4.61 14.49
C ASP A 61 1.38 5.60 13.52
N PHE A 62 0.65 5.07 12.55
CA PHE A 62 -0.09 5.87 11.58
C PHE A 62 -1.34 6.53 12.18
N GLY A 63 -1.81 6.07 13.35
CA GLY A 63 -2.92 6.68 14.09
C GLY A 63 -2.60 8.08 14.62
N THR A 64 -1.31 8.37 14.84
CA THR A 64 -0.81 9.66 15.33
C THR A 64 0.08 10.39 14.31
N MET A 65 0.14 9.90 13.08
CA MET A 65 1.00 10.43 12.03
C MET A 65 0.70 11.88 11.70
N THR A 66 1.75 12.69 11.73
CA THR A 66 1.75 14.09 11.30
C THR A 66 2.63 14.29 10.07
N GLN A 67 2.59 15.48 9.46
CA GLN A 67 3.53 15.82 8.37
C GLN A 67 5.00 15.74 8.83
N ALA A 68 5.30 16.19 10.06
CA ALA A 68 6.64 16.09 10.63
C ALA A 68 7.05 14.63 10.82
N GLY A 69 6.18 13.81 11.40
CA GLY A 69 6.44 12.37 11.57
C GLY A 69 6.67 11.64 10.24
N ALA A 70 5.95 12.00 9.18
CA ALA A 70 6.20 11.46 7.86
C ALA A 70 7.57 11.89 7.30
N ALA A 71 7.99 13.13 7.52
CA ALA A 71 9.32 13.61 7.12
C ALA A 71 10.43 12.89 7.91
N ASP A 72 10.24 12.65 9.21
CA ASP A 72 11.17 11.91 10.05
C ASP A 72 11.34 10.45 9.58
N ILE A 73 10.28 9.80 9.15
CA ILE A 73 10.34 8.45 8.55
C ILE A 73 11.22 8.46 7.31
N ILE A 74 11.04 9.43 6.41
CA ILE A 74 11.87 9.55 5.21
C ILE A 74 13.34 9.78 5.57
N ALA A 75 13.61 10.63 6.55
CA ALA A 75 14.98 10.88 7.01
C ALA A 75 15.63 9.60 7.57
N GLN A 76 14.90 8.79 8.35
CA GLN A 76 15.37 7.51 8.85
C GLN A 76 15.65 6.52 7.70
N ILE A 77 14.76 6.42 6.71
CA ILE A 77 14.97 5.55 5.54
C ILE A 77 16.22 5.97 4.77
N VAL A 78 16.36 7.26 4.47
CA VAL A 78 17.52 7.78 3.74
C VAL A 78 18.82 7.58 4.52
N SER A 79 18.79 7.75 5.84
CA SER A 79 19.94 7.46 6.71
C SER A 79 20.34 5.99 6.67
N ALA A 80 19.37 5.07 6.67
CA ALA A 80 19.63 3.62 6.72
C ALA A 80 19.92 2.99 5.36
N ALA A 81 19.28 3.48 4.29
CA ALA A 81 19.30 2.86 2.96
C ALA A 81 19.89 3.78 1.86
N GLY A 82 20.20 5.03 2.18
CA GLY A 82 20.82 6.01 1.28
C GLY A 82 19.87 6.71 0.33
N ARG A 83 18.69 6.13 0.06
CA ARG A 83 17.70 6.63 -0.89
C ARG A 83 16.30 6.05 -0.66
N VAL A 84 15.33 6.53 -1.42
CA VAL A 84 14.02 5.89 -1.56
C VAL A 84 13.61 5.89 -3.03
N ASP A 85 13.03 4.79 -3.50
CA ASP A 85 12.61 4.65 -4.90
C ASP A 85 11.14 4.28 -5.03
N VAL A 86 10.64 3.45 -4.13
CA VAL A 86 9.27 2.94 -4.14
C VAL A 86 8.63 3.15 -2.76
N LEU A 87 7.43 3.71 -2.75
CA LEU A 87 6.54 3.74 -1.58
C LEU A 87 5.28 2.94 -1.89
N VAL A 88 4.96 1.95 -1.05
CA VAL A 88 3.65 1.30 -1.06
C VAL A 88 2.90 1.64 0.22
N ASN A 89 1.85 2.44 0.10
CA ASN A 89 0.93 2.76 1.20
C ASN A 89 -0.09 1.63 1.35
N ASN A 90 0.25 0.65 2.20
CA ASN A 90 -0.60 -0.52 2.46
C ASN A 90 -1.23 -0.50 3.85
N ALA A 91 -0.61 0.11 4.86
CA ALA A 91 -1.17 0.18 6.21
C ALA A 91 -2.63 0.65 6.19
N GLY A 92 -3.48 -0.04 6.95
CA GLY A 92 -4.89 0.31 6.99
C GLY A 92 -5.68 -0.54 7.96
N ILE A 93 -6.77 0.05 8.45
CA ILE A 93 -7.73 -0.59 9.36
C ILE A 93 -9.14 -0.52 8.80
N ILE A 94 -10.00 -1.38 9.30
CA ILE A 94 -11.43 -1.37 9.04
C ILE A 94 -12.20 -1.44 10.35
N LYS A 95 -13.19 -0.58 10.51
CA LYS A 95 -14.15 -0.57 11.61
C LYS A 95 -15.54 -0.81 11.08
N ARG A 96 -16.39 -1.48 11.85
CA ARG A 96 -17.72 -1.90 11.42
C ARG A 96 -18.77 -1.52 12.44
N ALA A 97 -19.75 -0.69 12.03
CA ALA A 97 -20.95 -0.39 12.77
C ALA A 97 -22.06 0.10 11.81
N PRO A 98 -23.35 0.07 12.21
CA PRO A 98 -24.42 0.73 11.45
C PRO A 98 -24.07 2.20 11.20
N ALA A 99 -24.37 2.70 10.00
CA ALA A 99 -23.98 4.06 9.61
C ALA A 99 -24.63 5.14 10.50
N ALA A 100 -25.87 4.91 10.97
CA ALA A 100 -26.57 5.83 11.87
C ALA A 100 -25.90 5.95 13.26
N ASP A 101 -25.23 4.89 13.72
CA ASP A 101 -24.62 4.80 15.05
C ASP A 101 -23.10 4.64 14.96
N PHE A 102 -22.50 5.04 13.83
CA PHE A 102 -21.06 4.85 13.62
C PHE A 102 -20.25 5.76 14.56
N PRO A 103 -19.37 5.20 15.43
CA PRO A 103 -18.65 6.00 16.42
C PRO A 103 -17.69 7.00 15.77
N GLU A 104 -17.70 8.25 16.25
CA GLU A 104 -16.79 9.31 15.77
C GLU A 104 -15.33 8.92 15.91
N ALA A 105 -14.94 8.30 17.02
CA ALA A 105 -13.56 7.86 17.23
C ALA A 105 -13.12 6.82 16.19
N ASP A 106 -14.00 5.88 15.82
CA ASP A 106 -13.72 4.88 14.78
C ASP A 106 -13.66 5.51 13.39
N TRP A 107 -14.52 6.51 13.12
CA TRP A 107 -14.45 7.29 11.89
C TRP A 107 -13.09 7.99 11.76
N ASN A 108 -12.70 8.75 12.77
CA ASN A 108 -11.47 9.53 12.79
C ASN A 108 -10.23 8.62 12.68
N ALA A 109 -10.19 7.48 13.39
CA ALA A 109 -9.09 6.53 13.33
C ALA A 109 -8.92 5.94 11.91
N VAL A 110 -10.03 5.56 11.25
CA VAL A 110 -9.97 5.02 9.88
C VAL A 110 -9.51 6.07 8.88
N ILE A 111 -10.03 7.30 8.95
CA ILE A 111 -9.61 8.41 8.06
C ILE A 111 -8.14 8.74 8.28
N GLN A 112 -7.71 8.81 9.55
CA GLN A 112 -6.32 9.13 9.90
C GLN A 112 -5.35 8.09 9.31
N ILE A 113 -5.59 6.80 9.56
CA ILE A 113 -4.67 5.73 9.16
C ILE A 113 -4.74 5.45 7.65
N ASN A 114 -5.96 5.42 7.08
CA ASN A 114 -6.13 4.96 5.70
C ASN A 114 -6.01 6.08 4.65
N LEU A 115 -6.11 7.34 5.03
CA LEU A 115 -6.13 8.46 4.09
C LEU A 115 -5.14 9.56 4.44
N THR A 116 -5.20 10.10 5.67
CA THR A 116 -4.36 11.23 6.08
C THR A 116 -2.88 10.84 6.13
N ALA A 117 -2.55 9.75 6.81
CA ALA A 117 -1.15 9.30 6.93
C ALA A 117 -0.55 8.92 5.57
N PRO A 118 -1.20 8.15 4.67
CA PRO A 118 -0.72 7.92 3.31
C PRO A 118 -0.47 9.21 2.52
N PHE A 119 -1.34 10.21 2.64
CA PHE A 119 -1.12 11.49 1.98
C PHE A 119 0.15 12.19 2.48
N PHE A 120 0.37 12.22 3.81
CA PHE A 120 1.58 12.82 4.39
C PHE A 120 2.85 12.08 3.97
N LEU A 121 2.80 10.75 3.88
CA LEU A 121 3.92 9.96 3.36
C LEU A 121 4.18 10.27 1.89
N CYS A 122 3.16 10.29 1.02
CA CYS A 122 3.31 10.69 -0.38
C CYS A 122 3.97 12.08 -0.49
N GLN A 123 3.51 13.04 0.34
CA GLN A 123 4.06 14.40 0.36
C GLN A 123 5.52 14.42 0.82
N ALA A 124 5.88 13.67 1.86
CA ALA A 124 7.25 13.61 2.37
C ALA A 124 8.21 12.97 1.35
N PHE A 125 7.78 11.88 0.67
CA PHE A 125 8.52 11.25 -0.42
C PHE A 125 8.74 12.20 -1.59
N ALA A 126 7.68 12.90 -2.02
CA ALA A 126 7.80 13.87 -3.09
C ALA A 126 8.72 15.04 -2.72
N LYS A 127 8.63 15.55 -1.47
CA LYS A 127 9.54 16.61 -0.99
C LYS A 127 11.00 16.18 -0.99
N TRP A 128 11.30 14.96 -0.53
CA TRP A 128 12.66 14.42 -0.59
C TRP A 128 13.15 14.33 -2.04
N TRP A 129 12.32 13.78 -2.93
CA TRP A 129 12.67 13.63 -4.36
C TRP A 129 12.95 14.98 -5.03
N LEU A 130 12.09 15.95 -4.83
CA LEU A 130 12.22 17.31 -5.40
C LEU A 130 13.31 18.14 -4.74
N GLY A 131 13.68 17.83 -3.50
CA GLY A 131 14.70 18.52 -2.70
C GLY A 131 16.12 17.98 -2.87
N GLY A 132 16.41 17.21 -3.94
CA GLY A 132 17.76 16.71 -4.25
C GLY A 132 17.88 15.19 -4.41
N GLY A 133 16.87 14.41 -4.00
CA GLY A 133 16.87 12.96 -4.18
C GLY A 133 16.87 12.55 -5.65
N ARG A 134 16.27 13.37 -6.50
CA ARG A 134 16.22 13.20 -7.95
C ARG A 134 17.60 13.26 -8.60
N GLU A 135 18.46 14.18 -8.17
CA GLU A 135 19.82 14.37 -8.66
C GLU A 135 20.76 13.26 -8.20
N GLN A 136 20.47 12.63 -7.07
CA GLN A 136 21.21 11.49 -6.52
C GLN A 136 20.82 10.15 -7.18
N SER A 137 19.82 10.16 -8.07
CA SER A 137 19.32 8.98 -8.74
C SER A 137 19.72 8.96 -10.21
N PRO A 138 19.92 7.79 -10.84
CA PRO A 138 20.14 7.70 -12.29
C PRO A 138 19.09 8.47 -13.08
N ALA A 139 19.49 9.10 -14.19
CA ALA A 139 18.66 10.03 -14.96
C ALA A 139 17.29 9.47 -15.38
N GLU A 140 17.19 8.15 -15.58
CA GLU A 140 15.95 7.48 -15.97
C GLU A 140 15.10 6.99 -14.79
N THR A 141 15.58 7.15 -13.55
CA THR A 141 14.84 6.71 -12.37
C THR A 141 13.60 7.57 -12.16
N ARG A 142 12.51 6.92 -11.78
CA ARG A 142 11.28 7.53 -11.34
C ARG A 142 10.97 7.13 -9.91
N LEU A 143 10.48 8.07 -9.12
CA LEU A 143 9.88 7.75 -7.83
C LEU A 143 8.52 7.07 -8.09
N LYS A 144 8.27 5.94 -7.45
CA LYS A 144 7.05 5.15 -7.63
C LYS A 144 6.25 5.10 -6.33
N ILE A 145 5.01 5.55 -6.40
CA ILE A 145 4.05 5.49 -5.30
C ILE A 145 2.91 4.57 -5.70
N VAL A 146 2.67 3.53 -4.91
CA VAL A 146 1.56 2.60 -5.09
C VAL A 146 0.67 2.64 -3.84
N ASN A 147 -0.54 3.11 -3.98
CA ASN A 147 -1.50 3.13 -2.89
C ASN A 147 -2.36 1.86 -2.90
N ILE A 148 -2.61 1.25 -1.74
CA ILE A 148 -3.56 0.15 -1.64
C ILE A 148 -4.96 0.74 -1.42
N ALA A 149 -5.72 0.79 -2.50
CA ALA A 149 -7.13 1.14 -2.57
C ALA A 149 -8.01 -0.04 -2.12
N SER A 150 -9.18 -0.21 -2.70
CA SER A 150 -10.09 -1.33 -2.48
C SER A 150 -11.13 -1.36 -3.60
N MET A 151 -11.82 -2.49 -3.80
CA MET A 151 -13.08 -2.49 -4.55
C MET A 151 -14.09 -1.48 -3.99
N LEU A 152 -13.99 -1.12 -2.69
CA LEU A 152 -14.81 -0.07 -2.06
C LEU A 152 -14.41 1.36 -2.47
N SER A 153 -13.42 1.51 -3.32
CA SER A 153 -13.16 2.78 -4.04
C SER A 153 -14.12 3.00 -5.20
N PHE A 154 -14.86 1.95 -5.63
CA PHE A 154 -15.77 1.97 -6.78
C PHE A 154 -17.21 1.64 -6.41
N GLN A 155 -17.43 0.98 -5.26
CA GLN A 155 -18.75 0.60 -4.77
C GLN A 155 -18.90 0.87 -3.28
N GLY A 156 -20.14 0.86 -2.75
CA GLY A 156 -20.40 0.94 -1.33
C GLY A 156 -20.12 -0.37 -0.59
N GLY A 157 -19.97 -0.28 0.73
CA GLY A 157 -19.89 -1.42 1.63
C GLY A 157 -20.84 -1.26 2.82
N ILE A 158 -21.47 -2.36 3.24
CA ILE A 158 -22.38 -2.38 4.40
C ILE A 158 -21.56 -2.34 5.68
N LEU A 159 -21.95 -1.49 6.65
CA LEU A 159 -21.34 -1.30 7.98
C LEU A 159 -19.93 -0.68 7.96
N VAL A 160 -19.45 -0.18 6.84
CA VAL A 160 -18.07 0.31 6.69
C VAL A 160 -17.99 1.71 6.04
N PRO A 161 -18.77 2.71 6.53
CA PRO A 161 -18.82 4.01 5.88
C PRO A 161 -17.46 4.73 5.86
N SER A 162 -16.72 4.73 6.98
CA SER A 162 -15.41 5.36 7.06
C SER A 162 -14.36 4.68 6.16
N TYR A 163 -14.39 3.34 6.09
CA TYR A 163 -13.48 2.59 5.21
C TYR A 163 -13.78 2.91 3.74
N THR A 164 -15.05 2.89 3.33
CA THR A 164 -15.47 3.27 1.97
C THR A 164 -15.04 4.69 1.63
N ALA A 165 -15.28 5.65 2.53
CA ALA A 165 -14.85 7.04 2.35
C ALA A 165 -13.33 7.14 2.20
N SER A 166 -12.56 6.47 3.08
CA SER A 166 -11.10 6.49 3.03
C SER A 166 -10.54 5.88 1.73
N LYS A 167 -11.10 4.77 1.26
CA LYS A 167 -10.62 4.09 0.03
C LYS A 167 -11.04 4.82 -1.25
N SER A 168 -12.20 5.50 -1.24
CA SER A 168 -12.58 6.44 -2.31
C SER A 168 -11.66 7.66 -2.31
N GLY A 169 -11.31 8.18 -1.11
CA GLY A 169 -10.33 9.27 -0.96
C GLY A 169 -8.94 8.89 -1.50
N ILE A 170 -8.44 7.68 -1.18
CA ILE A 170 -7.17 7.15 -1.73
C ILE A 170 -7.20 7.13 -3.26
N ALA A 171 -8.28 6.67 -3.86
CA ALA A 171 -8.44 6.70 -5.31
C ALA A 171 -8.40 8.13 -5.89
N GLY A 172 -9.04 9.08 -5.18
CA GLY A 172 -9.03 10.50 -5.54
C GLY A 172 -7.63 11.12 -5.47
N ILE A 173 -6.93 10.97 -4.34
CA ILE A 173 -5.57 11.53 -4.18
C ILE A 173 -4.57 10.87 -5.12
N THR A 174 -4.71 9.58 -5.43
CA THR A 174 -3.87 8.91 -6.44
C THR A 174 -3.92 9.63 -7.78
N LYS A 175 -5.10 9.98 -8.26
CA LYS A 175 -5.29 10.73 -9.51
C LYS A 175 -4.75 12.15 -9.43
N ALA A 176 -5.05 12.86 -8.33
CA ALA A 176 -4.61 14.24 -8.13
C ALA A 176 -3.08 14.35 -8.13
N LEU A 177 -2.41 13.52 -7.33
CA LEU A 177 -0.94 13.51 -7.22
C LEU A 177 -0.27 13.04 -8.53
N ALA A 178 -0.88 12.09 -9.24
CA ALA A 178 -0.40 11.67 -10.56
C ALA A 178 -0.40 12.82 -11.56
N CYS A 179 -1.48 13.61 -11.60
CA CYS A 179 -1.57 14.77 -12.50
C CYS A 179 -0.54 15.84 -12.16
N GLU A 180 -0.35 16.12 -10.86
CA GLU A 180 0.54 17.18 -10.40
C GLU A 180 2.02 16.83 -10.60
N TRP A 181 2.39 15.57 -10.32
CA TRP A 181 3.81 15.17 -10.21
C TRP A 181 4.36 14.39 -11.42
N ALA A 182 3.56 14.14 -12.44
CA ALA A 182 4.02 13.35 -13.61
C ALA A 182 5.27 13.95 -14.28
N LYS A 183 5.34 15.28 -14.42
CA LYS A 183 6.47 16.00 -15.03
C LYS A 183 7.74 15.91 -14.17
N GLU A 184 7.58 15.67 -12.88
CA GLU A 184 8.67 15.56 -11.91
C GLU A 184 9.23 14.13 -11.81
N ARG A 185 8.86 13.24 -12.75
CA ARG A 185 9.26 11.82 -12.75
C ARG A 185 8.77 11.07 -11.50
N ILE A 186 7.58 11.39 -11.02
CA ILE A 186 6.89 10.66 -9.96
C ILE A 186 5.65 10.00 -10.57
N ASN A 187 5.57 8.67 -10.47
CA ASN A 187 4.37 7.92 -10.83
C ASN A 187 3.58 7.62 -9.55
N VAL A 188 2.28 7.90 -9.58
CA VAL A 188 1.36 7.60 -8.49
C VAL A 188 0.23 6.75 -9.03
N ASN A 189 0.15 5.49 -8.59
CA ASN A 189 -0.87 4.55 -8.99
C ASN A 189 -1.48 3.85 -7.77
N ALA A 190 -2.53 3.10 -7.96
CA ALA A 190 -3.14 2.29 -6.91
C ALA A 190 -3.46 0.87 -7.37
N VAL A 191 -3.43 -0.06 -6.42
CA VAL A 191 -4.01 -1.39 -6.54
C VAL A 191 -5.28 -1.44 -5.71
N ALA A 192 -6.36 -1.97 -6.26
CA ALA A 192 -7.64 -2.16 -5.58
C ALA A 192 -7.90 -3.67 -5.39
N PRO A 193 -7.55 -4.22 -4.22
CA PRO A 193 -7.82 -5.60 -3.90
C PRO A 193 -9.32 -5.90 -3.81
N GLY A 194 -9.71 -7.10 -4.23
CA GLY A 194 -10.99 -7.72 -3.92
C GLY A 194 -11.00 -8.37 -2.53
N TYR A 195 -11.65 -9.50 -2.44
CA TYR A 195 -11.68 -10.31 -1.21
C TYR A 195 -10.41 -11.16 -1.08
N ILE A 196 -9.50 -10.74 -0.21
CA ILE A 196 -8.21 -11.39 0.04
C ILE A 196 -8.25 -12.11 1.39
N ALA A 197 -7.76 -13.34 1.44
CA ALA A 197 -7.67 -14.15 2.64
C ALA A 197 -6.54 -13.63 3.56
N THR A 198 -6.92 -12.84 4.55
CA THR A 198 -6.05 -12.27 5.58
C THR A 198 -6.70 -12.39 6.96
N GLU A 199 -6.00 -11.99 8.01
CA GLU A 199 -6.57 -11.92 9.36
C GLU A 199 -7.77 -10.96 9.43
N ASN A 200 -7.73 -9.83 8.70
CA ASN A 200 -8.83 -8.87 8.68
C ASN A 200 -10.13 -9.42 8.07
N THR A 201 -10.02 -10.44 7.23
CA THR A 201 -11.17 -11.10 6.57
C THR A 201 -11.51 -12.45 7.19
N ARG A 202 -10.73 -12.94 8.18
CA ARG A 202 -10.99 -14.22 8.85
C ARG A 202 -12.41 -14.34 9.39
N PRO A 203 -12.97 -13.35 10.12
CA PRO A 203 -14.35 -13.48 10.65
C PRO A 203 -15.43 -13.65 9.56
N ILE A 204 -15.16 -13.11 8.35
CA ILE A 204 -16.09 -13.25 7.23
C ILE A 204 -15.95 -14.64 6.59
N ARG A 205 -14.74 -15.20 6.55
CA ARG A 205 -14.47 -16.52 5.97
C ARG A 205 -14.94 -17.65 6.88
N GLU A 206 -14.98 -17.43 8.19
CA GLU A 206 -15.48 -18.37 9.20
C GLU A 206 -17.02 -18.37 9.30
N ASP A 207 -17.69 -17.34 8.80
CA ASP A 207 -19.16 -17.31 8.65
C ASP A 207 -19.54 -18.04 7.34
N GLU A 208 -20.03 -19.28 7.46
CA GLU A 208 -20.34 -20.14 6.30
C GLU A 208 -21.30 -19.49 5.31
N GLN A 209 -22.37 -18.85 5.79
CA GLN A 209 -23.38 -18.23 4.94
C GLN A 209 -22.78 -17.05 4.16
N ARG A 210 -22.03 -16.21 4.84
CA ARG A 210 -21.41 -15.03 4.26
C ARG A 210 -20.27 -15.39 3.32
N ASN A 211 -19.46 -16.38 3.68
CA ASN A 211 -18.40 -16.92 2.84
C ASN A 211 -18.97 -17.48 1.52
N ALA A 212 -20.01 -18.32 1.61
CA ALA A 212 -20.67 -18.89 0.42
C ALA A 212 -21.25 -17.80 -0.50
N ALA A 213 -21.89 -16.78 0.06
CA ALA A 213 -22.45 -15.66 -0.69
C ALA A 213 -21.36 -14.85 -1.42
N ILE A 214 -20.22 -14.64 -0.78
CA ILE A 214 -19.06 -13.94 -1.38
C ILE A 214 -18.45 -14.80 -2.50
N LEU A 215 -18.16 -16.07 -2.25
CA LEU A 215 -17.58 -16.98 -3.24
C LEU A 215 -18.47 -17.11 -4.48
N ALA A 216 -19.79 -17.21 -4.31
CA ALA A 216 -20.73 -17.28 -5.43
C ALA A 216 -20.71 -16.03 -6.33
N ARG A 217 -20.21 -14.90 -5.80
CA ARG A 217 -20.12 -13.64 -6.55
C ARG A 217 -18.72 -13.38 -7.15
N ILE A 218 -17.67 -14.03 -6.67
CA ILE A 218 -16.34 -13.89 -7.26
C ILE A 218 -16.26 -14.76 -8.53
N PRO A 219 -16.07 -14.20 -9.73
CA PRO A 219 -15.98 -15.01 -10.97
C PRO A 219 -14.86 -16.04 -10.95
N GLU A 220 -13.71 -15.71 -10.32
CA GLU A 220 -12.56 -16.63 -10.13
C GLU A 220 -12.88 -17.81 -9.21
N GLY A 221 -13.99 -17.78 -8.45
CA GLY A 221 -14.46 -18.87 -7.59
C GLY A 221 -13.62 -19.11 -6.32
N ARG A 222 -12.71 -18.23 -6.00
CA ARG A 222 -11.85 -18.32 -4.81
C ARG A 222 -11.60 -16.95 -4.17
N TRP A 223 -11.24 -16.95 -2.90
CA TRP A 223 -10.59 -15.81 -2.27
C TRP A 223 -9.22 -15.61 -2.90
N GLY A 224 -8.84 -14.34 -3.07
CA GLY A 224 -7.46 -14.01 -3.40
C GLY A 224 -6.53 -14.26 -2.20
N THR A 225 -5.25 -14.36 -2.48
CA THR A 225 -4.16 -14.44 -1.48
C THR A 225 -3.38 -13.13 -1.45
N PRO A 226 -2.59 -12.85 -0.41
CA PRO A 226 -1.67 -11.72 -0.40
C PRO A 226 -0.73 -11.69 -1.63
N ASP A 227 -0.31 -12.86 -2.12
CA ASP A 227 0.57 -12.97 -3.28
C ASP A 227 -0.11 -12.55 -4.61
N ASP A 228 -1.43 -12.70 -4.73
CA ASP A 228 -2.18 -12.20 -5.89
C ASP A 228 -2.07 -10.66 -6.01
N ILE A 229 -1.87 -9.96 -4.89
CA ILE A 229 -1.72 -8.49 -4.86
C ILE A 229 -0.27 -8.05 -5.11
N ALA A 230 0.69 -8.80 -4.60
CA ALA A 230 2.10 -8.42 -4.59
C ALA A 230 2.66 -8.20 -6.01
N GLY A 231 2.33 -9.07 -6.96
CA GLY A 231 2.78 -8.95 -8.34
C GLY A 231 2.33 -7.66 -9.04
N SER A 232 1.11 -7.22 -8.77
CA SER A 232 0.58 -5.96 -9.31
C SER A 232 1.31 -4.73 -8.77
N CYS A 233 1.69 -4.74 -7.48
CA CYS A 233 2.49 -3.67 -6.88
C CYS A 233 3.90 -3.62 -7.49
N VAL A 234 4.55 -4.78 -7.66
CA VAL A 234 5.85 -4.89 -8.30
C VAL A 234 5.79 -4.39 -9.75
N PHE A 235 4.75 -4.75 -10.51
CA PHE A 235 4.55 -4.27 -11.87
C PHE A 235 4.41 -2.74 -11.92
N LEU A 236 3.50 -2.16 -11.12
CA LEU A 236 3.26 -0.71 -11.12
C LEU A 236 4.49 0.10 -10.66
N ALA A 237 5.36 -0.49 -9.85
CA ALA A 237 6.61 0.13 -9.42
C ALA A 237 7.76 -0.07 -10.43
N SER A 238 7.64 -0.97 -11.39
CA SER A 238 8.70 -1.28 -12.37
C SER A 238 8.77 -0.26 -13.50
N LYS A 239 9.84 -0.33 -14.30
CA LYS A 239 10.01 0.44 -15.55
C LYS A 239 8.94 0.11 -16.58
N ASP A 240 8.40 -1.12 -16.57
CA ASP A 240 7.35 -1.55 -17.49
C ASP A 240 6.06 -0.71 -17.35
N ALA A 241 5.90 -0.03 -16.19
CA ALA A 241 4.78 0.84 -15.85
C ALA A 241 5.12 2.34 -15.87
N ASP A 242 6.20 2.77 -16.53
CA ASP A 242 6.63 4.19 -16.52
C ASP A 242 5.60 5.15 -17.13
N TYR A 243 4.79 4.69 -18.07
CA TYR A 243 3.74 5.52 -18.68
C TYR A 243 2.37 5.36 -17.99
N LEU A 244 2.27 4.47 -16.98
CA LEU A 244 1.07 4.36 -16.14
C LEU A 244 1.14 5.39 -15.01
N ASN A 245 0.15 6.29 -14.97
CA ASN A 245 0.04 7.28 -13.91
C ASN A 245 -1.44 7.60 -13.63
N GLY A 246 -1.84 7.59 -12.36
CA GLY A 246 -3.21 7.81 -11.92
C GLY A 246 -4.14 6.60 -12.09
N THR A 247 -3.61 5.42 -12.47
CA THR A 247 -4.44 4.22 -12.61
C THR A 247 -4.81 3.63 -11.25
N ILE A 248 -5.98 3.00 -11.19
CA ILE A 248 -6.43 2.19 -10.07
C ILE A 248 -6.69 0.80 -10.63
N MET A 249 -5.73 -0.10 -10.42
CA MET A 249 -5.75 -1.45 -10.98
C MET A 249 -6.55 -2.39 -10.06
N ASN A 250 -7.64 -2.93 -10.58
CA ASN A 250 -8.42 -3.92 -9.85
C ASN A 250 -7.70 -5.27 -9.86
N VAL A 251 -7.58 -5.89 -8.69
CA VAL A 251 -7.05 -7.24 -8.47
C VAL A 251 -8.05 -7.97 -7.56
N ASP A 252 -9.15 -8.40 -8.14
CA ASP A 252 -10.37 -8.75 -7.41
C ASP A 252 -11.06 -10.06 -7.88
N GLY A 253 -10.37 -10.84 -8.73
CA GLY A 253 -10.94 -12.07 -9.28
C GLY A 253 -12.18 -11.85 -10.16
N GLY A 254 -12.33 -10.64 -10.74
CA GLY A 254 -13.45 -10.25 -11.58
C GLY A 254 -14.66 -9.70 -10.83
N TRP A 255 -14.56 -9.45 -9.54
CA TRP A 255 -15.67 -8.96 -8.71
C TRP A 255 -16.36 -7.71 -9.28
N LEU A 256 -15.58 -6.73 -9.75
CA LEU A 256 -16.09 -5.47 -10.30
C LEU A 256 -16.45 -5.53 -11.78
N SER A 257 -16.25 -6.66 -12.43
CA SER A 257 -16.53 -6.84 -13.86
C SER A 257 -17.98 -7.22 -14.15
N ARG A 258 -18.81 -7.44 -13.10
CA ARG A 258 -20.23 -7.81 -13.21
C ARG A 258 -21.11 -7.14 -12.15
#